data_3b5a5f6d8ced790947047e2d088295a2
#
_entry.id   3b5a5f6d8ced790947047e2d088295a2
#
_cell.length_a   1.000
_cell.length_b   1.000
_cell.length_c   1.000
_cell.angle_alpha   90.00
_cell.angle_beta   90.00
_cell.angle_gamma   90.00
#
_symmetry.space_group_name_H-M   'P 1'
#
loop_
_entity.id
_entity.type
_entity.pdbx_description
1 polymer ?
#
loop_
_entity_poly.entity_id
_entity_poly.type
_entity_poly.pdbx_seq_one_letter_code
_entity_poly.pdbx_strand_id
1 'polypeptide(L)'
;MYPHTKQLILKKMEEGFYPGVAVAFIKENQVETFTAGFAQVVPEKQLMTEDLLFDAASLTKVVATTSLVLRLLEDGKIELDQPLHKYLPEFENQTITCVIY
;
A
#
# COMPACT_ATOMS: atom_id res chain seq x y z
N MET A 1 7.56 -2.57 -21.88
CA MET A 1 8.03 -1.49 -20.97
C MET A 1 8.97 -2.11 -19.93
N TYR A 2 10.06 -1.46 -19.59
CA TYR A 2 11.02 -1.82 -18.51
C TYR A 2 11.56 -3.27 -18.53
N PRO A 3 12.22 -3.76 -19.59
CA PRO A 3 12.66 -5.15 -19.71
C PRO A 3 13.67 -5.56 -18.60
N HIS A 4 14.58 -4.68 -18.23
CA HIS A 4 15.55 -4.94 -17.16
C HIS A 4 14.89 -5.08 -15.78
N THR A 5 13.86 -4.28 -15.51
CA THR A 5 13.07 -4.38 -14.27
C THR A 5 12.33 -5.73 -14.22
N LYS A 6 11.69 -6.12 -15.34
CA LYS A 6 11.04 -7.44 -15.43
C LYS A 6 12.02 -8.60 -15.20
N GLN A 7 13.19 -8.54 -15.81
CA GLN A 7 14.23 -9.56 -15.61
C GLN A 7 14.70 -9.64 -14.15
N LEU A 8 14.90 -8.50 -13.49
CA LEU A 8 15.28 -8.47 -12.08
C LEU A 8 14.20 -9.08 -11.19
N ILE A 9 12.93 -8.74 -11.43
CA ILE A 9 11.78 -9.27 -10.70
C ILE A 9 11.73 -10.80 -10.86
N LEU A 10 11.81 -11.32 -12.07
CA LEU A 10 11.81 -12.78 -12.32
C LEU A 10 12.98 -13.48 -11.66
N LYS A 11 14.18 -12.90 -11.76
CA LYS A 11 15.37 -13.45 -11.10
C LYS A 11 15.17 -13.55 -9.58
N LYS A 12 14.64 -12.54 -8.94
CA LYS A 12 14.37 -12.55 -7.49
C LYS A 12 13.30 -13.57 -7.09
N MET A 13 12.33 -13.80 -7.94
CA MET A 13 11.36 -14.89 -7.75
C MET A 13 12.02 -16.27 -7.85
N GLU A 14 12.89 -16.48 -8.83
CA GLU A 14 13.66 -17.73 -8.98
C GLU A 14 14.61 -17.98 -7.79
N GLU A 15 15.18 -16.92 -7.23
CA GLU A 15 15.99 -16.96 -6.01
C GLU A 15 15.18 -17.26 -4.74
N GLY A 16 13.83 -17.31 -4.82
CA GLY A 16 12.94 -17.69 -3.72
C GLY A 16 12.54 -16.54 -2.78
N PHE A 17 12.74 -15.28 -3.15
CA PHE A 17 12.35 -14.13 -2.31
C PHE A 17 10.84 -14.00 -2.17
N TYR A 18 10.08 -14.39 -3.19
CA TYR A 18 8.61 -14.41 -3.19
C TYR A 18 8.08 -15.45 -4.19
N PRO A 19 6.90 -16.03 -3.92
CA PRO A 19 6.36 -17.12 -4.76
C PRO A 19 5.77 -16.63 -6.07
N GLY A 20 5.37 -15.37 -6.14
CA GLY A 20 4.76 -14.78 -7.33
C GLY A 20 4.63 -13.28 -7.21
N VAL A 21 4.27 -12.64 -8.30
CA VAL A 21 4.20 -11.18 -8.42
C VAL A 21 3.15 -10.75 -9.44
N ALA A 22 2.47 -9.65 -9.12
CA ALA A 22 1.64 -8.90 -10.05
C ALA A 22 2.15 -7.46 -10.09
N VAL A 23 2.44 -6.94 -11.28
CA VAL A 23 3.04 -5.62 -11.48
C VAL A 23 2.26 -4.84 -12.53
N ALA A 24 2.08 -3.56 -12.29
CA ALA A 24 1.61 -2.60 -13.28
C ALA A 24 2.67 -1.52 -13.49
N PHE A 25 3.07 -1.31 -14.73
CA PHE A 25 3.90 -0.19 -15.14
C PHE A 25 3.02 0.88 -15.73
N ILE A 26 3.07 2.07 -15.17
CA ILE A 26 2.26 3.20 -15.61
C ILE A 26 3.20 4.31 -16.09
N LYS A 27 3.04 4.71 -17.34
CA LYS A 27 3.78 5.83 -17.93
C LYS A 27 2.83 6.65 -18.79
N GLU A 28 2.67 7.92 -18.45
CA GLU A 28 1.70 8.79 -19.09
C GLU A 28 0.29 8.17 -19.04
N ASN A 29 -0.31 7.85 -20.17
CA ASN A 29 -1.63 7.21 -20.26
C ASN A 29 -1.54 5.71 -20.64
N GLN A 30 -0.34 5.13 -20.58
CA GLN A 30 -0.13 3.72 -20.90
C GLN A 30 0.03 2.91 -19.63
N VAL A 31 -0.69 1.80 -19.57
CA VAL A 31 -0.59 0.81 -18.49
C VAL A 31 -0.18 -0.52 -19.11
N GLU A 32 0.89 -1.09 -18.60
CA GLU A 32 1.34 -2.44 -18.96
C GLU A 32 1.38 -3.28 -17.68
N THR A 33 0.60 -4.34 -17.64
CA THR A 33 0.58 -5.29 -16.53
C THR A 33 1.36 -6.55 -16.84
N PHE A 34 1.90 -7.19 -15.83
CA PHE A 34 2.46 -8.51 -15.96
C PHE A 34 2.36 -9.27 -14.64
N THR A 35 2.11 -10.58 -14.72
CA THR A 35 2.05 -11.49 -13.60
C THR A 35 2.99 -12.66 -13.81
N ALA A 36 3.55 -13.21 -12.73
CA ALA A 36 4.39 -14.40 -12.77
C ALA A 36 4.32 -15.18 -11.45
N GLY A 37 4.52 -16.50 -11.52
CA GLY A 37 4.56 -17.38 -10.37
C GLY A 37 3.19 -17.69 -9.76
N PHE A 38 3.17 -17.87 -8.44
CA PHE A 38 2.00 -18.33 -7.71
C PHE A 38 1.53 -17.28 -6.70
N ALA A 39 0.21 -17.12 -6.60
CA ALA A 39 -0.45 -16.35 -5.54
C ALA A 39 -0.41 -17.10 -4.20
N GLN A 40 -0.49 -18.42 -4.27
CA GLN A 40 -0.46 -19.33 -3.13
C GLN A 40 0.31 -20.58 -3.49
N VAL A 41 1.09 -21.10 -2.54
CA VAL A 41 1.86 -22.33 -2.70
C VAL A 41 1.33 -23.44 -1.77
N VAL A 42 0.79 -23.07 -0.61
CA VAL A 42 0.25 -23.96 0.43
C VAL A 42 -1.15 -23.47 0.83
N PRO A 43 -2.13 -24.36 1.00
CA PRO A 43 -2.09 -25.83 0.88
C PRO A 43 -2.07 -26.31 -0.57
N GLU A 44 -2.56 -25.51 -1.51
CA GLU A 44 -2.58 -25.84 -2.94
C GLU A 44 -1.98 -24.69 -3.76
N LYS A 45 -1.31 -25.05 -4.86
CA LYS A 45 -0.74 -24.05 -5.77
C LYS A 45 -1.83 -23.35 -6.54
N GLN A 46 -1.85 -22.03 -6.45
CA GLN A 46 -2.72 -21.14 -7.21
C GLN A 46 -1.85 -20.18 -8.04
N LEU A 47 -2.10 -20.13 -9.33
CA LEU A 47 -1.37 -19.22 -10.23
C LEU A 47 -1.66 -17.75 -9.88
N MET A 48 -0.66 -16.92 -10.09
CA MET A 48 -0.82 -15.46 -10.01
C MET A 48 -1.62 -14.97 -11.22
N THR A 49 -2.67 -14.18 -10.98
CA THR A 49 -3.49 -13.53 -12.01
C THR A 49 -3.66 -12.04 -11.69
N GLU A 50 -4.10 -11.26 -12.67
CA GLU A 50 -4.25 -9.80 -12.53
C GLU A 50 -5.46 -9.39 -11.69
N ASP A 51 -6.46 -10.25 -11.58
CA ASP A 51 -7.73 -10.01 -10.89
C ASP A 51 -7.73 -10.46 -9.42
N LEU A 52 -6.61 -10.94 -8.92
CA LEU A 52 -6.48 -11.32 -7.51
C LEU A 52 -6.53 -10.10 -6.59
N LEU A 53 -7.21 -10.27 -5.48
CA LEU A 53 -7.23 -9.26 -4.42
C LEU A 53 -6.04 -9.47 -3.48
N PHE A 54 -5.31 -8.37 -3.25
CA PHE A 54 -4.18 -8.34 -2.33
C PHE A 54 -4.55 -7.58 -1.06
N ASP A 55 -4.05 -8.05 0.08
CA ASP A 55 -4.07 -7.24 1.29
C ASP A 55 -3.21 -5.99 1.08
N ALA A 56 -3.83 -4.84 1.24
CA ALA A 56 -3.15 -3.55 1.07
C ALA A 56 -2.11 -3.26 2.16
N ALA A 57 -2.20 -3.97 3.31
CA ALA A 57 -1.30 -3.80 4.44
C ALA A 57 -1.04 -2.30 4.74
N SER A 58 0.22 -1.88 4.82
CA SER A 58 0.57 -0.49 5.13
C SER A 58 0.22 0.53 4.03
N LEU A 59 -0.13 0.11 2.82
CA LEU A 59 -0.69 1.03 1.82
C LEU A 59 -1.98 1.69 2.32
N THR A 60 -2.69 1.07 3.28
CA THR A 60 -3.83 1.66 3.98
C THR A 60 -3.52 3.03 4.57
N LYS A 61 -2.28 3.25 5.05
CA LYS A 61 -1.85 4.55 5.61
C LYS A 61 -1.94 5.70 4.61
N VAL A 62 -1.56 5.44 3.37
CA VAL A 62 -1.54 6.48 2.31
C VAL A 62 -2.83 6.53 1.51
N VAL A 63 -3.47 5.39 1.25
CA VAL A 63 -4.70 5.34 0.45
C VAL A 63 -5.92 5.75 1.27
N ALA A 64 -6.07 5.25 2.50
CA ALA A 64 -7.23 5.50 3.35
C ALA A 64 -6.95 6.56 4.43
N THR A 65 -6.03 6.29 5.36
CA THR A 65 -5.85 7.12 6.55
C THR A 65 -5.44 8.56 6.19
N THR A 66 -4.39 8.74 5.41
CA THR A 66 -3.91 10.07 5.01
C THR A 66 -4.99 10.83 4.22
N SER A 67 -5.66 10.15 3.30
CA SER A 67 -6.72 10.77 2.49
C SER A 67 -7.90 11.25 3.35
N LEU A 68 -8.30 10.45 4.35
CA LEU A 68 -9.35 10.83 5.30
C LEU A 68 -8.92 12.00 6.18
N VAL A 69 -7.68 12.01 6.67
CA VAL A 69 -7.15 13.11 7.48
C VAL A 69 -7.10 14.40 6.66
N LEU A 70 -6.63 14.36 5.42
CA LEU A 70 -6.66 15.54 4.53
C LEU A 70 -8.07 16.07 4.33
N ARG A 71 -9.05 15.20 4.18
CA ARG A 71 -10.46 15.59 4.08
C ARG A 71 -10.97 16.26 5.35
N LEU A 72 -10.62 15.72 6.52
CA LEU A 72 -11.01 16.32 7.80
C LEU A 72 -10.34 17.68 8.02
N LEU A 73 -9.10 17.88 7.57
CA LEU A 73 -8.42 19.18 7.58
C LEU A 73 -9.11 20.19 6.67
N GLU A 74 -9.44 19.78 5.44
CA GLU A 74 -10.16 20.62 4.48
C GLU A 74 -11.53 21.06 5.02
N ASP A 75 -12.24 20.15 5.68
CA ASP A 75 -13.54 20.42 6.31
C ASP A 75 -13.40 21.23 7.63
N GLY A 76 -12.19 21.55 8.09
CA GLY A 76 -11.93 22.29 9.34
C GLY A 76 -12.28 21.50 10.61
N LYS A 77 -12.41 20.19 10.53
CA LYS A 77 -12.77 19.32 11.66
C LYS A 77 -11.59 18.96 12.55
N ILE A 78 -10.39 19.00 11.99
CA ILE A 78 -9.13 18.78 12.70
C ILE A 78 -8.10 19.83 12.30
N GLU A 79 -7.11 20.03 13.15
CA GLU A 79 -5.96 20.91 12.94
C GLU A 79 -4.69 20.13 13.27
N LEU A 80 -3.61 20.32 12.50
CA LEU A 80 -2.37 19.53 12.64
C LEU A 80 -1.64 19.79 13.97
N ASP A 81 -1.66 21.06 14.43
CA ASP A 81 -0.88 21.48 15.60
C ASP A 81 -1.64 21.30 16.93
N GLN A 82 -2.80 20.67 16.89
CA GLN A 82 -3.58 20.43 18.09
C GLN A 82 -3.19 19.10 18.75
N PRO A 83 -3.24 19.04 20.08
CA PRO A 83 -2.96 17.79 20.78
C PRO A 83 -4.06 16.77 20.54
N LEU A 84 -3.67 15.48 20.51
CA LEU A 84 -4.57 14.38 20.19
C LEU A 84 -5.80 14.32 21.10
N HIS A 85 -5.64 14.63 22.40
CA HIS A 85 -6.74 14.60 23.37
C HIS A 85 -7.88 15.59 23.07
N LYS A 86 -7.63 16.63 22.24
CA LYS A 86 -8.70 17.53 21.76
C LYS A 86 -9.76 16.78 20.98
N TYR A 87 -9.36 15.71 20.28
CA TYR A 87 -10.22 14.91 19.41
C TYR A 87 -10.56 13.55 20.02
N LEU A 88 -9.66 13.01 20.84
CA LEU A 88 -9.78 11.71 21.51
C LEU A 88 -9.51 11.88 23.01
N PRO A 89 -10.54 12.20 23.82
CA PRO A 89 -10.38 12.53 25.25
C PRO A 89 -9.70 11.45 26.08
N GLU A 90 -9.77 10.20 25.68
CA GLU A 90 -9.10 9.07 26.32
C GLU A 90 -7.56 9.18 26.38
N PHE A 91 -6.98 10.10 25.60
CA PHE A 91 -5.55 10.38 25.56
C PHE A 91 -5.12 11.63 26.35
N GLU A 92 -5.88 12.04 27.36
CA GLU A 92 -5.70 13.31 28.12
C GLU A 92 -4.29 13.57 28.67
N ASN A 93 -3.52 12.53 28.98
CA ASN A 93 -2.21 12.66 29.61
C ASN A 93 -1.01 12.55 28.65
N GLN A 94 -1.25 12.60 27.35
CA GLN A 94 -0.19 12.44 26.36
C GLN A 94 -0.02 13.71 25.51
N THR A 95 1.19 14.27 25.54
CA THR A 95 1.58 15.37 24.66
C THR A 95 1.87 14.83 23.24
N ILE A 96 0.88 14.18 22.64
CA ILE A 96 0.97 13.67 21.28
C ILE A 96 0.23 14.65 20.38
N THR A 97 0.95 15.25 19.45
CA THR A 97 0.37 16.04 18.35
C THR A 97 0.05 15.16 17.16
N CYS A 98 -0.97 15.51 16.39
CA CYS A 98 -1.22 14.83 15.12
C CYS A 98 -0.07 15.13 14.16
N VAL A 99 0.80 14.16 13.93
CA VAL A 99 1.84 14.23 12.91
C VAL A 99 1.46 13.29 11.78
N ILE A 100 1.31 13.83 10.59
CA ILE A 100 1.10 13.06 9.36
C ILE A 100 2.47 12.86 8.71
N TYR A 101 2.94 11.63 8.63
CA TYR A 101 4.11 11.25 7.87
C TYR A 101 3.71 10.62 6.54
#